data_5c6f6cf070d7c04dbfd370d01830f7b7
#
_entry.id   5c6f6cf070d7c04dbfd370d01830f7b7
#
_cell.length_a   1.000
_cell.length_b   1.000
_cell.length_c   1.000
_cell.angle_alpha   90.00
_cell.angle_beta   90.00
_cell.angle_gamma   90.00
#
_symmetry.space_group_name_H-M   'P 1'
#
loop_
_entity.id
_entity.type
_entity.pdbx_description
1 polymer ?
#
loop_
_entity_poly.entity_id
_entity_poly.type
_entity_poly.pdbx_seq_one_letter_code
_entity_poly.pdbx_strand_id
1 'polypeptide(L)'
;LFGIDLLNIKRSEIPAVTHVDYSARVQTVSKSTNNRFYDLILKFKEKTGCPVLVNTSFNVRGEPIVNTPKDAFNCFMGTDLDYLIIGNCILDKSKQNHALKKDYTKEFELD
;
A
#
# COMPACT_ATOMS: atom_id res chain seq x y z
N LEU A 1 10.94 11.81 8.30
CA LEU A 1 11.28 10.42 7.97
C LEU A 1 12.80 10.34 7.75
N PHE A 2 13.47 9.55 8.56
CA PHE A 2 14.91 9.30 8.41
C PHE A 2 15.09 7.98 7.65
N GLY A 3 16.01 7.98 6.66
CA GLY A 3 16.51 6.74 6.07
C GLY A 3 17.44 6.05 7.07
N ILE A 4 17.35 4.76 7.17
CA ILE A 4 18.26 3.90 7.95
C ILE A 4 18.83 2.81 7.05
N ASP A 5 20.11 2.48 7.27
CA ASP A 5 20.74 1.38 6.56
C ASP A 5 20.17 0.03 7.01
N LEU A 6 19.86 -0.81 6.03
CA LEU A 6 19.39 -2.17 6.30
C LEU A 6 20.55 -3.15 6.48
N LEU A 7 20.46 -3.98 7.51
CA LEU A 7 21.37 -5.11 7.67
C LEU A 7 21.29 -6.05 6.45
N ASN A 8 22.43 -6.55 5.99
CA ASN A 8 22.49 -7.44 4.82
C ASN A 8 21.50 -8.61 4.88
N ILE A 9 21.36 -9.21 6.05
CA ILE A 9 20.44 -10.34 6.29
C ILE A 9 18.97 -9.96 6.11
N LYS A 10 18.60 -8.68 6.28
CA LYS A 10 17.21 -8.21 6.17
C LYS A 10 16.83 -7.72 4.77
N ARG A 11 17.79 -7.41 3.92
CA ARG A 11 17.56 -6.88 2.56
C ARG A 11 16.78 -7.86 1.68
N SER A 12 17.06 -9.15 1.79
CA SER A 12 16.36 -10.20 1.05
C SER A 12 15.00 -10.56 1.67
N GLU A 13 14.81 -10.31 2.96
CA GLU A 13 13.53 -10.58 3.64
C GLU A 13 12.47 -9.50 3.34
N ILE A 14 12.89 -8.26 3.08
CA ILE A 14 12.01 -7.11 2.84
C ILE A 14 12.40 -6.32 1.59
N PRO A 15 12.51 -6.96 0.40
CA PRO A 15 13.02 -6.30 -0.81
C PRO A 15 12.13 -5.14 -1.27
N ALA A 16 10.81 -5.22 -1.07
CA ALA A 16 9.86 -4.20 -1.51
C ALA A 16 10.02 -2.84 -0.81
N VAL A 17 10.65 -2.79 0.36
CA VAL A 17 10.92 -1.56 1.12
C VAL A 17 12.39 -1.19 1.14
N THR A 18 13.24 -1.95 0.47
CA THR A 18 14.69 -1.73 0.38
C THR A 18 15.00 -0.85 -0.82
N HIS A 19 15.62 0.32 -0.60
CA HIS A 19 16.07 1.21 -1.66
C HIS A 19 17.33 0.69 -2.35
N VAL A 20 17.69 1.28 -3.50
CA VAL A 20 18.88 0.90 -4.28
C VAL A 20 20.19 1.04 -3.49
N ASP A 21 20.25 2.01 -2.59
CA ASP A 21 21.37 2.27 -1.67
C ASP A 21 21.31 1.40 -0.38
N TYR A 22 20.38 0.42 -0.34
CA TYR A 22 20.15 -0.46 0.80
C TYR A 22 19.62 0.24 2.06
N SER A 23 19.10 1.46 1.93
CA SER A 23 18.37 2.14 3.00
C SER A 23 16.88 1.81 2.96
N ALA A 24 16.17 2.16 4.02
CA ALA A 24 14.72 2.17 4.07
C ALA A 24 14.21 3.35 4.90
N ARG A 25 13.01 3.83 4.58
CA ARG A 25 12.29 4.80 5.41
C ARG A 25 11.37 4.04 6.34
N VAL A 26 11.60 4.13 7.64
CA VAL A 26 10.84 3.39 8.64
C VAL A 26 9.88 4.30 9.39
N GLN A 27 8.66 3.81 9.54
CA GLN A 27 7.65 4.38 10.42
C GLN A 27 7.28 3.31 11.45
N THR A 28 7.25 3.68 12.71
CA THR A 28 6.80 2.79 13.79
C THR A 28 5.33 3.04 14.11
N VAL A 29 4.61 1.97 14.42
CA VAL A 29 3.20 2.02 14.80
C VAL A 29 3.06 1.51 16.22
N SER A 30 2.51 2.34 17.12
CA SER A 30 2.20 1.94 18.48
C SER A 30 0.71 1.67 18.67
N LYS A 31 0.37 0.76 19.56
CA LYS A 31 -1.02 0.43 19.90
C LYS A 31 -1.78 1.62 20.45
N SER A 32 -1.10 2.50 21.18
CA SER A 32 -1.70 3.69 21.80
C SER A 32 -2.08 4.78 20.78
N THR A 33 -1.36 4.87 19.64
CA THR A 33 -1.58 5.93 18.64
C THR A 33 -2.44 5.47 17.46
N ASN A 34 -2.31 4.21 17.05
CA ASN A 34 -3.09 3.62 15.95
C ASN A 34 -3.33 2.13 16.18
N ASN A 35 -4.31 1.83 17.03
CA ASN A 35 -4.61 0.46 17.44
C ASN A 35 -4.96 -0.45 16.25
N ARG A 36 -5.80 0.00 15.33
CA ARG A 36 -6.26 -0.80 14.18
C ARG A 36 -5.09 -1.17 13.26
N PHE A 37 -4.21 -0.23 12.97
CA PHE A 37 -3.03 -0.49 12.12
C PHE A 37 -1.99 -1.34 12.84
N TYR A 38 -1.82 -1.14 14.14
CA TYR A 38 -0.99 -2.02 14.97
C TYR A 38 -1.47 -3.47 14.93
N ASP A 39 -2.77 -3.70 15.13
CA ASP A 39 -3.36 -5.05 15.12
C ASP A 39 -3.25 -5.70 13.72
N LEU A 40 -3.36 -4.91 12.64
CA LEU A 40 -3.14 -5.39 11.27
C LEU A 40 -1.71 -5.91 11.08
N ILE A 41 -0.69 -5.14 11.50
CA ILE A 41 0.72 -5.54 11.40
C ILE A 41 0.98 -6.76 12.26
N LEU A 42 0.40 -6.83 13.46
CA LEU A 42 0.53 -7.97 14.36
C LEU A 42 -0.03 -9.24 13.72
N LYS A 43 -1.22 -9.16 13.13
CA LYS A 43 -1.87 -10.29 12.43
C LYS A 43 -1.08 -10.72 11.19
N PHE A 44 -0.50 -9.79 10.47
CA PHE A 44 0.38 -10.09 9.34
C PHE A 44 1.63 -10.84 9.81
N LYS A 45 2.27 -10.36 10.88
CA LYS A 45 3.41 -11.05 11.51
C LYS A 45 3.07 -12.48 11.96
N GLU A 46 1.92 -12.67 12.61
CA GLU A 46 1.48 -14.00 13.06
C GLU A 46 1.33 -14.98 11.89
N LYS A 47 0.89 -14.50 10.73
CA LYS A 47 0.65 -15.32 9.53
C LYS A 47 1.89 -15.55 8.67
N THR A 48 2.78 -14.60 8.60
CA THR A 48 3.90 -14.58 7.63
C THR A 48 5.27 -14.64 8.28
N GLY A 49 5.37 -14.35 9.58
CA GLY A 49 6.64 -14.15 10.30
C GLY A 49 7.23 -12.75 10.09
N CYS A 50 6.69 -11.94 9.17
CA CYS A 50 7.21 -10.61 8.82
C CYS A 50 6.40 -9.49 9.51
N PRO A 51 7.02 -8.66 10.37
CA PRO A 51 6.35 -7.58 11.08
C PRO A 51 6.35 -6.24 10.34
N VAL A 52 6.52 -6.26 9.02
CA VAL A 52 6.68 -5.06 8.19
C VAL A 52 5.66 -5.05 7.07
N LEU A 53 5.02 -3.91 6.84
CA LEU A 53 4.16 -3.64 5.69
C LEU A 53 4.73 -2.48 4.86
N VAL A 54 4.50 -2.51 3.57
CA VAL A 54 4.78 -1.36 2.69
C VAL A 54 3.69 -0.32 2.89
N ASN A 55 4.10 0.92 3.14
CA ASN A 55 3.21 2.06 3.22
C ASN A 55 3.57 3.06 2.11
N THR A 56 2.61 3.36 1.26
CA THR A 56 2.77 4.31 0.15
C THR A 56 1.53 5.18 0.02
N SER A 57 1.63 6.27 -0.74
CA SER A 57 0.47 7.09 -1.07
C SER A 57 -0.53 6.28 -1.90
N PHE A 58 -1.81 6.51 -1.66
CA PHE A 58 -2.87 5.88 -2.45
C PHE A 58 -3.29 6.83 -3.59
N ASN A 59 -2.63 6.69 -4.72
CA ASN A 59 -2.88 7.41 -5.96
C ASN A 59 -2.07 6.77 -7.08
N VAL A 60 -2.39 7.08 -8.33
CA VAL A 60 -1.48 6.88 -9.46
C VAL A 60 -0.64 8.13 -9.68
N ARG A 61 0.50 7.99 -10.36
CA ARG A 61 1.36 9.12 -10.69
C ARG A 61 0.58 10.19 -11.48
N GLY A 62 0.75 11.46 -11.10
CA GLY A 62 0.05 12.58 -11.70
C GLY A 62 -1.35 12.86 -11.13
N GLU A 63 -1.93 11.91 -10.39
CA GLU A 63 -3.22 12.06 -9.72
C GLU A 63 -3.05 12.57 -8.29
N PRO A 64 -3.94 13.44 -7.77
CA PRO A 64 -3.98 13.77 -6.35
C PRO A 64 -4.20 12.53 -5.48
N ILE A 65 -3.70 12.57 -4.24
CA ILE A 65 -3.94 11.51 -3.27
C ILE A 65 -5.46 11.31 -3.07
N VAL A 66 -5.87 10.05 -3.05
CA VAL A 66 -7.25 9.64 -2.80
C VAL A 66 -7.81 10.32 -1.55
N ASN A 67 -8.96 10.98 -1.69
CA ASN A 67 -9.62 11.72 -0.61
C ASN A 67 -11.04 11.21 -0.32
N THR A 68 -11.70 10.59 -1.27
CA THR A 68 -13.07 10.09 -1.13
C THR A 68 -13.14 8.58 -1.41
N PRO A 69 -14.19 7.88 -0.95
CA PRO A 69 -14.43 6.48 -1.33
C PRO A 69 -14.54 6.27 -2.85
N LYS A 70 -15.07 7.27 -3.57
CA LYS A 70 -15.15 7.23 -5.04
C LYS A 70 -13.76 7.29 -5.67
N ASP A 71 -12.88 8.16 -5.19
CA ASP A 71 -11.50 8.25 -5.67
C ASP A 71 -10.76 6.94 -5.40
N ALA A 72 -10.94 6.36 -4.20
CA ALA A 72 -10.37 5.07 -3.84
C ALA A 72 -10.85 3.96 -4.78
N PHE A 73 -12.15 3.91 -5.08
CA PHE A 73 -12.70 2.93 -6.01
C PHE A 73 -12.17 3.13 -7.43
N ASN A 74 -12.09 4.36 -7.92
CA ASN A 74 -11.54 4.66 -9.24
C ASN A 74 -10.06 4.24 -9.35
N CYS A 75 -9.24 4.61 -8.36
CA CYS A 75 -7.84 4.21 -8.31
C CYS A 75 -7.69 2.67 -8.23
N PHE A 76 -8.50 2.02 -7.40
CA PHE A 76 -8.55 0.57 -7.31
C PHE A 76 -8.90 -0.06 -8.67
N MET A 77 -9.94 0.40 -9.34
CA MET A 77 -10.38 -0.16 -10.63
C MET A 77 -9.39 0.10 -11.77
N GLY A 78 -8.64 1.20 -11.71
CA GLY A 78 -7.67 1.59 -12.73
C GLY A 78 -6.25 1.03 -12.55
N THR A 79 -5.98 0.33 -11.45
CA THR A 79 -4.66 -0.24 -11.10
C THR A 79 -4.75 -1.75 -10.93
N ASP A 80 -3.60 -2.42 -10.71
CA ASP A 80 -3.53 -3.87 -10.52
C ASP A 80 -3.67 -4.31 -9.05
N LEU A 81 -4.30 -3.47 -8.21
CA LEU A 81 -4.62 -3.84 -6.83
C LEU A 81 -5.63 -5.01 -6.80
N ASP A 82 -5.38 -6.02 -5.98
CA ASP A 82 -6.25 -7.20 -5.84
C ASP A 82 -7.49 -6.90 -5.00
N TYR A 83 -7.30 -6.16 -3.90
CA TYR A 83 -8.34 -5.83 -2.93
C TYR A 83 -8.33 -4.34 -2.58
N LEU A 84 -9.51 -3.81 -2.30
CA LEU A 84 -9.69 -2.50 -1.68
C LEU A 84 -10.44 -2.66 -0.36
N ILE A 85 -9.88 -2.08 0.71
CA ILE A 85 -10.51 -2.07 2.04
C ILE A 85 -10.80 -0.64 2.43
N ILE A 86 -12.08 -0.33 2.69
CA ILE A 86 -12.53 0.98 3.16
C ILE A 86 -13.47 0.77 4.34
N GLY A 87 -13.08 1.26 5.51
CA GLY A 87 -13.87 1.05 6.73
C GLY A 87 -14.07 -0.45 7.01
N ASN A 88 -15.30 -0.92 6.91
CA ASN A 88 -15.69 -2.31 7.12
C ASN A 88 -16.02 -3.06 5.81
N CYS A 89 -15.77 -2.42 4.65
CA CYS A 89 -16.04 -3.01 3.35
C CYS A 89 -14.76 -3.55 2.73
N ILE A 90 -14.84 -4.73 2.12
CA ILE A 90 -13.77 -5.36 1.34
C ILE A 90 -14.28 -5.58 -0.08
N LEU A 91 -13.58 -5.03 -1.06
CA LEU A 91 -13.84 -5.23 -2.47
C LEU A 91 -12.75 -6.11 -3.06
N ASP A 92 -13.16 -7.18 -3.71
CA ASP A 92 -12.30 -8.09 -4.47
C ASP A 92 -12.35 -7.65 -5.95
N LYS A 93 -11.20 -7.41 -6.57
CA LYS A 93 -11.12 -6.97 -7.97
C LYS A 93 -11.84 -7.92 -8.93
N SER A 94 -11.69 -9.21 -8.71
CA SER A 94 -12.27 -10.25 -9.58
C SER A 94 -13.80 -10.26 -9.59
N LYS A 95 -14.41 -9.68 -8.55
CA LYS A 95 -15.87 -9.61 -8.38
C LYS A 95 -16.46 -8.28 -8.83
N GLN A 96 -15.64 -7.34 -9.30
CA GLN A 96 -16.12 -6.04 -9.77
C GLN A 96 -16.50 -6.08 -11.25
N ASN A 97 -17.42 -5.19 -11.63
CA ASN A 97 -17.78 -5.00 -13.05
C ASN A 97 -16.61 -4.34 -13.79
N HIS A 98 -15.98 -5.06 -14.68
CA HIS A 98 -14.84 -4.57 -15.48
C HIS A 98 -15.18 -3.37 -16.38
N ALA A 99 -16.46 -3.15 -16.72
CA ALA A 99 -16.88 -1.95 -17.44
C ALA A 99 -16.67 -0.64 -16.64
N LEU A 100 -16.47 -0.74 -15.33
CA LEU A 100 -16.15 0.39 -14.45
C LEU A 100 -14.64 0.67 -14.35
N LYS A 101 -13.82 -0.03 -15.10
CA LYS A 101 -12.36 0.17 -15.10
C LYS A 101 -12.05 1.58 -15.63
N LYS A 102 -11.31 2.35 -14.82
CA LYS A 102 -10.78 3.65 -15.23
C LYS A 102 -9.49 3.45 -16.03
N ASP A 103 -9.40 4.08 -17.19
CA ASP A 103 -8.19 4.05 -18.03
C ASP A 103 -7.34 5.30 -17.72
N TYR A 104 -6.35 5.13 -16.85
CA TYR A 104 -5.44 6.22 -16.47
C TYR A 104 -4.45 6.60 -17.56
N THR A 105 -4.22 5.75 -18.57
CA THR A 105 -3.27 6.05 -19.64
C THR A 105 -3.71 7.22 -20.51
N LYS A 106 -5.00 7.55 -20.46
CA LYS A 106 -5.60 8.67 -21.22
C LYS A 106 -5.68 9.98 -20.41
N GLU A 107 -5.55 9.91 -19.10
CA GLU A 107 -5.73 11.08 -18.22
C GLU A 107 -4.39 11.65 -17.71
N PHE A 108 -3.38 10.81 -17.61
CA PHE A 108 -2.06 11.20 -17.07
C PHE A 108 -0.96 10.71 -18.00
N GLU A 109 -0.06 11.61 -18.41
CA GLU A 109 1.13 11.23 -19.16
C GLU A 109 2.00 10.31 -18.29
N LEU A 110 2.31 9.14 -18.83
CA LEU A 110 3.30 8.24 -18.24
C LEU A 110 4.67 8.71 -18.71
N ASP A 111 5.51 9.15 -17.78
CA ASP A 111 6.93 9.45 -18.08
C ASP A 111 7.70 8.21 -18.49
#